data_ea3112e25b83640451416abbe49bf23b
#
_entry.id   ea3112e25b83640451416abbe49bf23b
#
_cell.length_a   1.000
_cell.length_b   1.000
_cell.length_c   1.000
_cell.angle_alpha   90.00
_cell.angle_beta   90.00
_cell.angle_gamma   90.00
#
_symmetry.space_group_name_H-M   'P 1'
#
loop_
_entity.id
_entity.type
_entity.pdbx_description
1 polymer ?
#
loop_
_entity_poly.entity_id
_entity_poly.type
_entity_poly.pdbx_seq_one_letter_code
_entity_poly.pdbx_strand_id
1 'polypeptide(L)'
;MDIMTSIGLVAGIIVIAVMMLLGGDLHMFVSEHAMIIIFGGSTAATMIRFPLSALMHGLPLGAKFAFTMSRLSAHDLVDELARIAEIARKQGPVGLEKVETDEPFLAKGIRYVADGYDLDFIRDNLERDRDNFLMHLDEGSKIYRAIGDCAPAFGMVGTLIGMVQMFANMTDPSKLGPFMATALLATLYGALVANLFCIPIADKLHGKLLDEETNRTLIIDGILMIRDSKSPTLVREMLLAYLPEKHRHADGEPVPA
;
A
#
# COMPACT_ATOMS: atom_id res chain seq x y z
N MET A 1 -7.24 -8.62 -7.45
CA MET A 1 -6.82 -8.84 -6.04
C MET A 1 -5.41 -9.39 -6.06
N ASP A 2 -4.56 -8.90 -5.18
CA ASP A 2 -3.20 -9.45 -5.02
C ASP A 2 -3.32 -10.82 -4.31
N ILE A 3 -3.20 -11.88 -5.12
CA ILE A 3 -3.40 -13.28 -4.69
C ILE A 3 -2.39 -13.66 -3.61
N MET A 4 -1.13 -13.22 -3.74
CA MET A 4 -0.07 -13.58 -2.78
C MET A 4 -0.31 -12.97 -1.40
N THR A 5 -0.77 -11.72 -1.33
CA THR A 5 -1.13 -11.07 -0.07
C THR A 5 -2.29 -11.77 0.63
N SER A 6 -3.31 -12.14 -0.15
CA SER A 6 -4.48 -12.88 0.39
C SER A 6 -4.11 -14.28 0.87
N ILE A 7 -3.29 -15.01 0.10
CA ILE A 7 -2.80 -16.35 0.49
C ILE A 7 -1.93 -16.26 1.74
N GLY A 8 -0.99 -15.31 1.81
CA GLY A 8 -0.11 -15.13 2.95
C GLY A 8 -0.88 -14.81 4.23
N LEU A 9 -1.85 -13.91 4.16
CA LEU A 9 -2.70 -13.55 5.30
C LEU A 9 -3.52 -14.76 5.80
N VAL A 10 -4.18 -15.45 4.88
CA VAL A 10 -4.99 -16.65 5.20
C VAL A 10 -4.12 -17.75 5.77
N ALA A 11 -2.96 -18.03 5.18
CA ALA A 11 -2.02 -19.03 5.67
C ALA A 11 -1.52 -18.68 7.09
N GLY A 12 -1.18 -17.42 7.36
CA GLY A 12 -0.77 -16.96 8.68
C GLY A 12 -1.88 -17.15 9.73
N ILE A 13 -3.12 -16.78 9.40
CA ILE A 13 -4.28 -17.01 10.29
C ILE A 13 -4.49 -18.50 10.54
N ILE A 14 -4.42 -19.35 9.50
CA ILE A 14 -4.61 -20.80 9.63
C ILE A 14 -3.54 -21.40 10.55
N VAL A 15 -2.27 -21.06 10.37
CA VAL A 15 -1.18 -21.58 11.22
C VAL A 15 -1.43 -21.26 12.69
N ILE A 16 -1.80 -20.01 13.00
CA ILE A 16 -2.07 -19.58 14.37
C ILE A 16 -3.30 -20.27 14.94
N ALA A 17 -4.40 -20.35 14.14
CA ALA A 17 -5.62 -21.02 14.55
C ALA A 17 -5.40 -22.52 14.81
N VAL A 18 -4.64 -23.20 13.97
CA VAL A 18 -4.27 -24.62 14.16
C VAL A 18 -3.46 -24.81 15.44
N MET A 19 -2.48 -23.95 15.70
CA MET A 19 -1.68 -24.03 16.94
C MET A 19 -2.53 -23.80 18.18
N MET A 20 -3.49 -22.85 18.14
CA MET A 20 -4.43 -22.63 19.24
C MET A 20 -5.35 -23.83 19.46
N LEU A 21 -5.88 -24.45 18.39
CA LEU A 21 -6.74 -25.63 18.45
C LEU A 21 -6.00 -26.88 18.98
N LEU A 22 -4.73 -27.07 18.60
CA LEU A 22 -3.91 -28.16 19.12
C LEU A 22 -3.54 -27.98 20.60
N GLY A 23 -3.51 -26.74 21.07
CA GLY A 23 -3.20 -26.38 22.46
C GLY A 23 -4.38 -26.53 23.43
N GLY A 24 -5.61 -26.74 22.95
CA GLY A 24 -6.80 -26.90 23.78
C GLY A 24 -8.00 -26.08 23.35
N ASP A 25 -8.77 -25.58 24.33
CA ASP A 25 -9.98 -24.78 24.07
C ASP A 25 -9.62 -23.36 23.59
N LEU A 26 -10.19 -22.94 22.46
CA LEU A 26 -10.02 -21.60 21.90
C LEU A 26 -10.43 -20.49 22.87
N HIS A 27 -11.35 -20.77 23.78
CA HIS A 27 -11.81 -19.80 24.77
C HIS A 27 -10.67 -19.34 25.72
N MET A 28 -9.65 -20.18 25.92
CA MET A 28 -8.47 -19.81 26.71
C MET A 28 -7.64 -18.68 26.08
N PHE A 29 -7.74 -18.53 24.78
CA PHE A 29 -7.02 -17.50 24.01
C PHE A 29 -7.84 -16.21 23.81
N VAL A 30 -8.96 -16.03 24.51
CA VAL A 30 -9.78 -14.83 24.44
C VAL A 30 -9.77 -14.12 25.80
N SER A 31 -9.27 -12.88 25.81
CA SER A 31 -9.27 -12.00 26.98
C SER A 31 -9.75 -10.61 26.61
N GLU A 32 -10.92 -10.21 27.14
CA GLU A 32 -11.47 -8.89 26.90
C GLU A 32 -10.54 -7.77 27.39
N HIS A 33 -9.93 -7.94 28.57
CA HIS A 33 -8.99 -6.97 29.12
C HIS A 33 -7.77 -6.77 28.22
N ALA A 34 -7.19 -7.87 27.70
CA ALA A 34 -6.06 -7.79 26.77
C ALA A 34 -6.46 -7.10 25.46
N MET A 35 -7.66 -7.38 24.92
CA MET A 35 -8.16 -6.71 23.71
C MET A 35 -8.33 -5.21 23.93
N ILE A 36 -8.93 -4.78 25.04
CA ILE A 36 -9.11 -3.36 25.36
C ILE A 36 -7.76 -2.63 25.44
N ILE A 37 -6.75 -3.25 26.06
CA ILE A 37 -5.43 -2.64 26.18
C ILE A 37 -4.81 -2.46 24.79
N ILE A 38 -4.83 -3.49 23.94
CA ILE A 38 -4.17 -3.45 22.63
C ILE A 38 -4.92 -2.54 21.66
N PHE A 39 -6.21 -2.79 21.42
CA PHE A 39 -6.97 -2.01 20.47
C PHE A 39 -7.24 -0.58 20.96
N GLY A 40 -7.59 -0.41 22.24
CA GLY A 40 -7.80 0.91 22.81
C GLY A 40 -6.50 1.72 22.88
N GLY A 41 -5.42 1.13 23.38
CA GLY A 41 -4.12 1.77 23.51
C GLY A 41 -3.50 2.15 22.17
N SER A 42 -3.45 1.21 21.21
CA SER A 42 -2.89 1.48 19.88
C SER A 42 -3.73 2.49 19.09
N THR A 43 -5.06 2.44 19.20
CA THR A 43 -5.94 3.44 18.58
C THR A 43 -5.71 4.83 19.19
N ALA A 44 -5.68 4.94 20.52
CA ALA A 44 -5.42 6.21 21.20
C ALA A 44 -4.05 6.80 20.81
N ALA A 45 -3.00 5.98 20.79
CA ALA A 45 -1.67 6.43 20.37
C ALA A 45 -1.62 6.87 18.90
N THR A 46 -2.37 6.19 18.03
CA THR A 46 -2.47 6.56 16.62
C THR A 46 -3.26 7.88 16.44
N MET A 47 -4.32 8.09 17.21
CA MET A 47 -5.08 9.35 17.22
C MET A 47 -4.25 10.55 17.70
N ILE A 48 -3.25 10.35 18.56
CA ILE A 48 -2.31 11.40 18.96
C ILE A 48 -1.38 11.78 17.80
N ARG A 49 -1.02 10.81 16.96
CA ARG A 49 -0.08 11.01 15.82
C ARG A 49 -0.73 11.59 14.59
N PHE A 50 -2.00 11.26 14.32
CA PHE A 50 -2.70 11.60 13.09
C PHE A 50 -4.05 12.27 13.38
N PRO A 51 -4.43 13.28 12.58
CA PRO A 51 -5.76 13.87 12.69
C PRO A 51 -6.85 12.85 12.31
N LEU A 52 -8.03 13.01 12.88
CA LEU A 52 -9.15 12.07 12.66
C LEU A 52 -9.53 11.92 11.18
N SER A 53 -9.42 13.00 10.40
CA SER A 53 -9.67 12.98 8.95
C SER A 53 -8.72 12.03 8.22
N ALA A 54 -7.43 12.03 8.57
CA ALA A 54 -6.43 11.13 8.01
C ALA A 54 -6.74 9.66 8.32
N LEU A 55 -7.14 9.37 9.58
CA LEU A 55 -7.52 8.02 9.99
C LEU A 55 -8.75 7.50 9.22
N MET A 56 -9.78 8.33 9.11
CA MET A 56 -11.03 7.94 8.44
C MET A 56 -10.87 7.71 6.94
N HIS A 57 -9.96 8.41 6.26
CA HIS A 57 -9.70 8.25 4.84
C HIS A 57 -8.52 7.32 4.56
N GLY A 58 -7.44 7.40 5.34
CA GLY A 58 -6.22 6.64 5.13
C GLY A 58 -6.36 5.14 5.40
N LEU A 59 -7.08 4.73 6.46
CA LEU A 59 -7.27 3.31 6.78
C LEU A 59 -8.05 2.56 5.68
N PRO A 60 -9.26 2.98 5.25
CA PRO A 60 -9.98 2.26 4.19
C PRO A 60 -9.29 2.38 2.83
N LEU A 61 -8.66 3.52 2.52
CA LEU A 61 -7.89 3.69 1.30
C LEU A 61 -6.69 2.72 1.29
N GLY A 62 -5.93 2.68 2.37
CA GLY A 62 -4.79 1.77 2.52
C GLY A 62 -5.20 0.31 2.40
N ALA A 63 -6.26 -0.13 3.09
CA ALA A 63 -6.80 -1.47 2.95
C ALA A 63 -7.18 -1.78 1.50
N LYS A 64 -7.93 -0.89 0.84
CA LYS A 64 -8.33 -1.07 -0.56
C LYS A 64 -7.11 -1.23 -1.47
N PHE A 65 -6.12 -0.33 -1.35
CA PHE A 65 -4.93 -0.38 -2.19
C PHE A 65 -4.02 -1.59 -1.90
N ALA A 66 -3.90 -2.03 -0.64
CA ALA A 66 -3.12 -3.21 -0.29
C ALA A 66 -3.60 -4.48 -1.03
N PHE A 67 -4.91 -4.60 -1.24
CA PHE A 67 -5.53 -5.76 -1.90
C PHE A 67 -5.87 -5.55 -3.39
N THR A 68 -5.67 -4.35 -3.95
CA THR A 68 -5.91 -4.08 -5.37
C THR A 68 -4.62 -4.34 -6.16
N MET A 69 -4.70 -4.99 -7.30
CA MET A 69 -3.58 -5.12 -8.25
C MET A 69 -3.41 -3.83 -9.05
N SER A 70 -2.16 -3.43 -9.37
CA SER A 70 -1.91 -2.43 -10.41
C SER A 70 -2.47 -2.91 -11.75
N ARG A 71 -3.07 -2.02 -12.54
CA ARG A 71 -3.77 -2.41 -13.76
C ARG A 71 -2.82 -2.68 -14.91
N LEU A 72 -1.80 -1.85 -15.06
CA LEU A 72 -0.80 -1.96 -16.12
C LEU A 72 0.61 -2.05 -15.53
N SER A 73 1.47 -2.84 -16.17
CA SER A 73 2.89 -2.83 -15.85
C SER A 73 3.56 -1.61 -16.50
N ALA A 74 4.72 -1.20 -16.00
CA ALA A 74 5.48 -0.10 -16.60
C ALA A 74 5.85 -0.40 -18.07
N HIS A 75 6.06 -1.66 -18.44
CA HIS A 75 6.32 -2.08 -19.82
C HIS A 75 5.09 -1.86 -20.72
N ASP A 76 3.91 -2.30 -20.27
CA ASP A 76 2.66 -2.10 -21.02
C ASP A 76 2.36 -0.61 -21.23
N LEU A 77 2.68 0.23 -20.22
CA LEU A 77 2.54 1.69 -20.33
C LEU A 77 3.47 2.29 -21.39
N VAL A 78 4.70 1.83 -21.51
CA VAL A 78 5.64 2.28 -22.56
C VAL A 78 5.10 1.97 -23.95
N ASP A 79 4.61 0.74 -24.15
CA ASP A 79 4.05 0.32 -25.44
C ASP A 79 2.77 1.08 -25.76
N GLU A 80 1.91 1.30 -24.78
CA GLU A 80 0.68 2.07 -24.96
C GLU A 80 0.98 3.53 -25.28
N LEU A 81 1.92 4.19 -24.61
CA LEU A 81 2.34 5.55 -24.88
C LEU A 81 2.97 5.70 -26.28
N ALA A 82 3.79 4.74 -26.69
CA ALA A 82 4.36 4.72 -28.04
C ALA A 82 3.25 4.60 -29.12
N ARG A 83 2.25 3.74 -28.89
CA ARG A 83 1.07 3.61 -29.76
C ARG A 83 0.26 4.91 -29.82
N ILE A 84 0.06 5.58 -28.69
CA ILE A 84 -0.65 6.86 -28.60
C ILE A 84 0.14 7.95 -29.34
N ALA A 85 1.46 7.97 -29.23
CA ALA A 85 2.34 8.88 -29.97
C ALA A 85 2.20 8.69 -31.50
N GLU A 86 2.04 7.46 -31.97
CA GLU A 86 1.80 7.16 -33.38
C GLU A 86 0.45 7.70 -33.87
N ILE A 87 -0.61 7.53 -33.06
CA ILE A 87 -1.95 8.07 -33.36
C ILE A 87 -1.91 9.60 -33.42
N ALA A 88 -1.30 10.23 -32.41
CA ALA A 88 -1.16 11.69 -32.35
C ALA A 88 -0.42 12.24 -33.57
N ARG A 89 0.63 11.56 -34.03
CA ARG A 89 1.41 11.98 -35.20
C ARG A 89 0.66 11.81 -36.51
N LYS A 90 -0.15 10.73 -36.67
CA LYS A 90 -0.89 10.44 -37.89
C LYS A 90 -2.21 11.22 -38.03
N GLN A 91 -2.92 11.40 -36.92
CA GLN A 91 -4.28 11.92 -36.89
C GLN A 91 -4.43 13.25 -36.15
N GLY A 92 -3.34 13.73 -35.56
CA GLY A 92 -3.36 14.95 -34.74
C GLY A 92 -4.14 14.79 -33.42
N PRO A 93 -4.45 15.91 -32.73
CA PRO A 93 -5.20 15.90 -31.47
C PRO A 93 -6.58 15.22 -31.57
N VAL A 94 -7.27 15.37 -32.71
CA VAL A 94 -8.59 14.75 -32.95
C VAL A 94 -8.53 13.21 -32.89
N GLY A 95 -7.41 12.62 -33.29
CA GLY A 95 -7.21 11.17 -33.18
C GLY A 95 -7.13 10.67 -31.73
N LEU A 96 -6.72 11.53 -30.81
CA LEU A 96 -6.59 11.20 -29.39
C LEU A 96 -7.93 11.14 -28.67
N GLU A 97 -8.96 11.85 -29.13
CA GLU A 97 -10.31 11.79 -28.53
C GLU A 97 -10.93 10.38 -28.55
N LYS A 98 -10.47 9.53 -29.50
CA LYS A 98 -10.99 8.18 -29.68
C LYS A 98 -10.16 7.10 -28.97
N VAL A 99 -9.10 7.50 -28.28
CA VAL A 99 -8.22 6.56 -27.57
C VAL A 99 -8.86 6.23 -26.24
N GLU A 100 -9.18 4.96 -26.06
CA GLU A 100 -9.62 4.39 -24.78
C GLU A 100 -8.44 3.72 -24.10
N THR A 101 -8.29 3.93 -22.79
CA THR A 101 -7.29 3.30 -21.94
C THR A 101 -7.91 2.93 -20.60
N ASP A 102 -7.44 1.82 -20.03
CA ASP A 102 -7.87 1.35 -18.72
C ASP A 102 -7.22 2.11 -17.55
N GLU A 103 -6.19 2.95 -17.85
CA GLU A 103 -5.49 3.73 -16.86
C GLU A 103 -6.07 5.15 -16.75
N PRO A 104 -6.77 5.49 -15.65
CA PRO A 104 -7.47 6.76 -15.52
C PRO A 104 -6.55 8.00 -15.58
N PHE A 105 -5.31 7.86 -15.07
CA PHE A 105 -4.34 8.94 -15.06
C PHE A 105 -3.83 9.22 -16.48
N LEU A 106 -3.58 8.16 -17.26
CA LEU A 106 -3.21 8.27 -18.67
C LEU A 106 -4.36 8.87 -19.49
N ALA A 107 -5.61 8.43 -19.28
CA ALA A 107 -6.78 8.98 -19.94
C ALA A 107 -6.93 10.49 -19.73
N LYS A 108 -6.62 10.97 -18.51
CA LYS A 108 -6.64 12.40 -18.19
C LYS A 108 -5.56 13.16 -18.97
N GLY A 109 -4.35 12.62 -19.05
CA GLY A 109 -3.25 13.20 -19.84
C GLY A 109 -3.58 13.29 -21.34
N ILE A 110 -4.13 12.21 -21.91
CA ILE A 110 -4.57 12.16 -23.33
C ILE A 110 -5.60 13.26 -23.61
N ARG A 111 -6.59 13.43 -22.72
CA ARG A 111 -7.61 14.47 -22.84
C ARG A 111 -7.00 15.87 -22.85
N TYR A 112 -6.03 16.16 -21.99
CA TYR A 112 -5.38 17.47 -22.00
C TYR A 112 -4.65 17.75 -23.32
N VAL A 113 -4.03 16.74 -23.93
CA VAL A 113 -3.40 16.89 -25.24
C VAL A 113 -4.45 17.09 -26.34
N ALA A 114 -5.55 16.33 -26.32
CA ALA A 114 -6.65 16.45 -27.28
C ALA A 114 -7.31 17.83 -27.22
N ASP A 115 -7.54 18.36 -26.02
CA ASP A 115 -8.10 19.68 -25.76
C ASP A 115 -7.14 20.85 -26.13
N GLY A 116 -5.87 20.53 -26.46
CA GLY A 116 -4.91 21.51 -26.97
C GLY A 116 -4.23 22.37 -25.90
N TYR A 117 -4.28 21.97 -24.61
CA TYR A 117 -3.57 22.67 -23.53
C TYR A 117 -2.06 22.75 -23.80
N ASP A 118 -1.39 23.76 -23.20
CA ASP A 118 0.05 23.93 -23.33
C ASP A 118 0.83 22.94 -22.45
N LEU A 119 2.14 22.81 -22.73
CA LEU A 119 3.01 21.86 -22.04
C LEU A 119 3.11 22.12 -20.54
N ASP A 120 3.21 23.39 -20.16
CA ASP A 120 3.38 23.77 -18.74
C ASP A 120 2.10 23.50 -17.97
N PHE A 121 0.93 23.81 -18.53
CA PHE A 121 -0.35 23.47 -17.92
C PHE A 121 -0.51 21.96 -17.72
N ILE A 122 -0.20 21.16 -18.76
CA ILE A 122 -0.32 19.69 -18.68
C ILE A 122 0.60 19.15 -17.59
N ARG A 123 1.88 19.59 -17.59
CA ARG A 123 2.87 19.18 -16.59
C ARG A 123 2.39 19.49 -15.19
N ASP A 124 2.11 20.76 -14.91
CA ASP A 124 1.74 21.23 -13.57
C ASP A 124 0.52 20.52 -13.00
N ASN A 125 -0.49 20.26 -13.84
CA ASN A 125 -1.71 19.60 -13.38
C ASN A 125 -1.51 18.10 -13.15
N LEU A 126 -0.78 17.41 -14.01
CA LEU A 126 -0.50 16.00 -13.84
C LEU A 126 0.45 15.76 -12.66
N GLU A 127 1.48 16.59 -12.47
CA GLU A 127 2.38 16.51 -11.31
C GLU A 127 1.62 16.73 -10.00
N ARG A 128 0.75 17.74 -9.91
CA ARG A 128 -0.09 17.97 -8.72
C ARG A 128 -1.03 16.80 -8.43
N ASP A 129 -1.60 16.20 -9.46
CA ASP A 129 -2.49 15.05 -9.30
C ASP A 129 -1.72 13.80 -8.85
N ARG A 130 -0.52 13.57 -9.42
CA ARG A 130 0.42 12.53 -8.96
C ARG A 130 0.78 12.74 -7.49
N ASP A 131 1.25 13.93 -7.13
CA ASP A 131 1.76 14.23 -5.79
C ASP A 131 0.65 14.12 -4.73
N ASN A 132 -0.56 14.60 -5.03
CA ASN A 132 -1.71 14.43 -4.15
C ASN A 132 -2.07 12.95 -3.94
N PHE A 133 -2.05 12.16 -5.00
CA PHE A 133 -2.34 10.73 -4.91
C PHE A 133 -1.28 10.00 -4.07
N LEU A 134 0.01 10.26 -4.33
CA LEU A 134 1.11 9.66 -3.60
C LEU A 134 1.10 10.06 -2.12
N MET A 135 0.79 11.32 -1.82
CA MET A 135 0.64 11.81 -0.44
C MET A 135 -0.43 11.02 0.34
N HIS A 136 -1.59 10.79 -0.26
CA HIS A 136 -2.66 10.00 0.39
C HIS A 136 -2.27 8.53 0.58
N LEU A 137 -1.55 7.95 -0.37
CA LEU A 137 -1.08 6.57 -0.27
C LEU A 137 -0.01 6.41 0.82
N ASP A 138 0.94 7.36 0.88
CA ASP A 138 1.98 7.43 1.91
C ASP A 138 1.38 7.63 3.32
N GLU A 139 0.37 8.51 3.44
CA GLU A 139 -0.34 8.71 4.69
C GLU A 139 -1.00 7.41 5.17
N GLY A 140 -1.65 6.66 4.27
CA GLY A 140 -2.20 5.34 4.57
C GLY A 140 -1.12 4.36 5.07
N SER A 141 0.02 4.26 4.39
CA SER A 141 1.16 3.42 4.79
C SER A 141 1.67 3.79 6.19
N LYS A 142 1.86 5.09 6.45
CA LYS A 142 2.32 5.61 7.75
C LYS A 142 1.36 5.30 8.89
N ILE A 143 0.05 5.35 8.65
CA ILE A 143 -0.96 5.02 9.67
C ILE A 143 -0.87 3.53 10.04
N TYR A 144 -0.83 2.63 9.05
CA TYR A 144 -0.69 1.19 9.32
C TYR A 144 0.61 0.88 10.05
N ARG A 145 1.72 1.49 9.66
CA ARG A 145 3.00 1.35 10.34
C ARG A 145 2.94 1.83 11.78
N ALA A 146 2.32 2.98 12.04
CA ALA A 146 2.17 3.52 13.39
C ALA A 146 1.36 2.59 14.31
N ILE A 147 0.28 1.97 13.81
CA ILE A 147 -0.49 0.97 14.57
C ILE A 147 0.39 -0.26 14.83
N GLY A 148 1.12 -0.73 13.82
CA GLY A 148 2.04 -1.87 13.92
C GLY A 148 3.14 -1.66 14.96
N ASP A 149 3.69 -0.46 15.04
CA ASP A 149 4.72 -0.11 16.03
C ASP A 149 4.15 -0.01 17.47
N CYS A 150 2.92 0.52 17.58
CA CYS A 150 2.29 0.73 18.89
C CYS A 150 1.72 -0.55 19.48
N ALA A 151 1.15 -1.46 18.68
CA ALA A 151 0.46 -2.63 19.20
C ALA A 151 1.34 -3.54 20.08
N PRO A 152 2.60 -3.89 19.73
CA PRO A 152 3.48 -4.64 20.61
C PRO A 152 3.89 -3.87 21.88
N ALA A 153 4.05 -2.54 21.78
CA ALA A 153 4.36 -1.70 22.92
C ALA A 153 3.22 -1.73 23.97
N PHE A 154 1.97 -1.63 23.52
CA PHE A 154 0.81 -1.83 24.39
C PHE A 154 0.65 -3.27 24.86
N GLY A 155 1.16 -4.26 24.10
CA GLY A 155 1.29 -5.64 24.56
C GLY A 155 2.18 -5.75 25.80
N MET A 156 3.33 -5.09 25.79
CA MET A 156 4.22 -5.02 26.97
C MET A 156 3.56 -4.29 28.14
N VAL A 157 2.84 -3.19 27.89
CA VAL A 157 2.07 -2.50 28.94
C VAL A 157 1.04 -3.44 29.55
N GLY A 158 0.32 -4.22 28.74
CA GLY A 158 -0.64 -5.22 29.21
C GLY A 158 0.01 -6.30 30.08
N THR A 159 1.21 -6.74 29.71
CA THR A 159 2.00 -7.68 30.52
C THR A 159 2.32 -7.10 31.90
N LEU A 160 2.79 -5.86 31.95
CA LEU A 160 3.12 -5.19 33.20
C LEU A 160 1.88 -5.00 34.10
N ILE A 161 0.74 -4.58 33.50
CA ILE A 161 -0.54 -4.44 34.23
C ILE A 161 -0.96 -5.81 34.83
N GLY A 162 -0.93 -6.88 34.04
CA GLY A 162 -1.28 -8.23 34.51
C GLY A 162 -0.37 -8.71 35.62
N MET A 163 0.94 -8.45 35.53
CA MET A 163 1.89 -8.80 36.61
C MET A 163 1.63 -8.00 37.88
N VAL A 164 1.35 -6.69 37.79
CA VAL A 164 1.01 -5.88 38.98
C VAL A 164 -0.27 -6.38 39.61
N GLN A 165 -1.31 -6.72 38.84
CA GLN A 165 -2.54 -7.31 39.37
C GLN A 165 -2.31 -8.67 40.02
N MET A 166 -1.45 -9.50 39.46
CA MET A 166 -1.04 -10.79 40.05
C MET A 166 -0.36 -10.60 41.40
N PHE A 167 0.64 -9.70 41.52
CA PHE A 167 1.31 -9.42 42.76
C PHE A 167 0.39 -8.82 43.84
N ALA A 168 -0.52 -7.95 43.45
CA ALA A 168 -1.52 -7.38 44.37
C ALA A 168 -2.50 -8.42 44.96
N ASN A 169 -2.65 -9.58 44.28
CA ASN A 169 -3.57 -10.66 44.68
C ASN A 169 -2.82 -11.96 45.08
N MET A 170 -1.56 -11.88 45.49
CA MET A 170 -0.73 -13.08 45.83
C MET A 170 -1.32 -13.98 46.93
N THR A 171 -2.19 -13.42 47.75
CA THR A 171 -2.85 -14.18 48.84
C THR A 171 -4.02 -15.05 48.33
N ASP A 172 -4.48 -14.84 47.09
CA ASP A 172 -5.56 -15.60 46.48
C ASP A 172 -5.08 -16.38 45.24
N PRO A 173 -4.68 -17.64 45.36
CA PRO A 173 -4.15 -18.45 44.26
C PRO A 173 -5.09 -18.58 43.06
N SER A 174 -6.43 -18.46 43.27
CA SER A 174 -7.41 -18.60 42.23
C SER A 174 -7.37 -17.45 41.18
N LYS A 175 -6.82 -16.30 41.58
CA LYS A 175 -6.72 -15.10 40.71
C LYS A 175 -5.40 -15.02 39.96
N LEU A 176 -4.36 -15.74 40.39
CA LEU A 176 -3.02 -15.66 39.78
C LEU A 176 -3.02 -16.12 38.34
N GLY A 177 -3.72 -17.24 38.03
CA GLY A 177 -3.83 -17.80 36.69
C GLY A 177 -4.47 -16.82 35.67
N PRO A 178 -5.65 -16.28 35.97
CA PRO A 178 -6.32 -15.29 35.10
C PRO A 178 -5.49 -14.04 34.82
N PHE A 179 -4.79 -13.46 35.81
CA PHE A 179 -3.96 -12.27 35.56
C PHE A 179 -2.72 -12.60 34.72
N MET A 180 -2.11 -13.76 34.93
CA MET A 180 -0.99 -14.22 34.12
C MET A 180 -1.43 -14.50 32.65
N ALA A 181 -2.59 -15.12 32.48
CA ALA A 181 -3.17 -15.33 31.15
C ALA A 181 -3.43 -14.00 30.41
N THR A 182 -4.03 -13.02 31.08
CA THR A 182 -4.24 -11.68 30.51
C THR A 182 -2.92 -11.03 30.09
N ALA A 183 -1.87 -11.12 30.90
CA ALA A 183 -0.55 -10.59 30.60
C ALA A 183 0.03 -11.22 29.31
N LEU A 184 0.01 -12.54 29.22
CA LEU A 184 0.54 -13.27 28.06
C LEU A 184 -0.28 -13.01 26.79
N LEU A 185 -1.61 -13.00 26.89
CA LEU A 185 -2.51 -12.75 25.76
C LEU A 185 -2.38 -11.32 25.23
N ALA A 186 -2.13 -10.32 26.07
CA ALA A 186 -1.86 -8.96 25.63
C ALA A 186 -0.64 -8.91 24.70
N THR A 187 0.47 -9.58 25.09
CA THR A 187 1.68 -9.64 24.24
C THR A 187 1.40 -10.41 22.93
N LEU A 188 0.67 -11.53 22.99
CA LEU A 188 0.28 -12.29 21.82
C LEU A 188 -0.54 -11.44 20.84
N TYR A 189 -1.59 -10.75 21.31
CA TYR A 189 -2.43 -9.91 20.45
C TYR A 189 -1.65 -8.75 19.86
N GLY A 190 -0.80 -8.07 20.65
CA GLY A 190 0.06 -7.01 20.14
C GLY A 190 0.96 -7.46 19.01
N ALA A 191 1.59 -8.62 19.16
CA ALA A 191 2.44 -9.22 18.14
C ALA A 191 1.65 -9.63 16.89
N LEU A 192 0.44 -10.20 17.05
CA LEU A 192 -0.41 -10.59 15.91
C LEU A 192 -0.89 -9.38 15.12
N VAL A 193 -1.40 -8.36 15.78
CA VAL A 193 -1.86 -7.13 15.12
C VAL A 193 -0.73 -6.47 14.34
N ALA A 194 0.45 -6.40 14.92
CA ALA A 194 1.62 -5.80 14.27
C ALA A 194 2.11 -6.61 13.08
N ASN A 195 2.51 -7.87 13.32
CA ASN A 195 3.31 -8.63 12.37
C ASN A 195 2.48 -9.38 11.32
N LEU A 196 1.21 -9.69 11.61
CA LEU A 196 0.34 -10.39 10.65
C LEU A 196 -0.49 -9.42 9.82
N PHE A 197 -0.85 -8.25 10.37
CA PHE A 197 -1.75 -7.31 9.69
C PHE A 197 -1.07 -5.99 9.34
N CYS A 198 -0.66 -5.21 10.35
CA CYS A 198 -0.34 -3.80 10.13
C CYS A 198 0.98 -3.59 9.38
N ILE A 199 2.05 -4.25 9.77
CA ILE A 199 3.37 -4.10 9.15
C ILE A 199 3.37 -4.62 7.71
N PRO A 200 2.84 -5.83 7.39
CA PRO A 200 2.78 -6.29 6.01
C PRO A 200 1.93 -5.40 5.09
N ILE A 201 0.83 -4.87 5.60
CA ILE A 201 0.01 -3.90 4.84
C ILE A 201 0.78 -2.61 4.59
N ALA A 202 1.46 -2.06 5.61
CA ALA A 202 2.27 -0.86 5.47
C ALA A 202 3.40 -1.02 4.45
N ASP A 203 4.14 -2.13 4.50
CA ASP A 203 5.21 -2.44 3.55
C ASP A 203 4.69 -2.61 2.13
N LYS A 204 3.55 -3.27 1.98
CA LYS A 204 2.88 -3.41 0.69
C LYS A 204 2.45 -2.08 0.09
N LEU A 205 1.87 -1.20 0.92
CA LEU A 205 1.49 0.15 0.50
C LEU A 205 2.70 0.98 0.08
N HIS A 206 3.80 0.86 0.81
CA HIS A 206 5.04 1.54 0.48
C HIS A 206 5.63 1.05 -0.85
N GLY A 207 5.64 -0.26 -1.10
CA GLY A 207 6.04 -0.81 -2.40
C GLY A 207 5.18 -0.26 -3.54
N LYS A 208 3.85 -0.27 -3.36
CA LYS A 208 2.92 0.28 -4.37
C LYS A 208 3.06 1.78 -4.59
N LEU A 209 3.44 2.54 -3.54
CA LEU A 209 3.73 3.96 -3.68
C LEU A 209 4.88 4.20 -4.65
N LEU A 210 5.96 3.44 -4.54
CA LEU A 210 7.13 3.55 -5.43
C LEU A 210 6.78 3.14 -6.88
N ASP A 211 5.98 2.09 -7.05
CA ASP A 211 5.50 1.66 -8.36
C ASP A 211 4.61 2.73 -9.02
N GLU A 212 3.66 3.30 -8.26
CA GLU A 212 2.77 4.36 -8.73
C GLU A 212 3.50 5.66 -9.05
N GLU A 213 4.50 6.03 -8.24
CA GLU A 213 5.37 7.19 -8.50
C GLU A 213 6.09 7.03 -9.84
N THR A 214 6.69 5.86 -10.08
CA THR A 214 7.39 5.55 -11.31
C THR A 214 6.44 5.55 -12.51
N ASN A 215 5.29 4.85 -12.41
CA ASN A 215 4.32 4.74 -13.50
C ASN A 215 3.71 6.10 -13.86
N ARG A 216 3.33 6.90 -12.87
CA ARG A 216 2.76 8.23 -13.12
C ARG A 216 3.77 9.21 -13.69
N THR A 217 5.03 9.16 -13.23
CA THR A 217 6.10 9.98 -13.80
C THR A 217 6.37 9.59 -15.26
N LEU A 218 6.41 8.29 -15.56
CA LEU A 218 6.53 7.76 -16.92
C LEU A 218 5.38 8.24 -17.81
N ILE A 219 4.14 8.22 -17.30
CA ILE A 219 2.96 8.72 -18.04
C ILE A 219 3.09 10.22 -18.30
N ILE A 220 3.51 11.02 -17.31
CA ILE A 220 3.68 12.48 -17.47
C ILE A 220 4.67 12.77 -18.59
N ASP A 221 5.85 12.16 -18.54
CA ASP A 221 6.89 12.37 -19.54
C ASP A 221 6.43 11.91 -20.94
N GLY A 222 5.77 10.75 -21.01
CA GLY A 222 5.19 10.25 -22.26
C GLY A 222 4.17 11.21 -22.86
N ILE A 223 3.25 11.73 -22.05
CA ILE A 223 2.23 12.71 -22.49
C ILE A 223 2.87 14.02 -22.97
N LEU A 224 3.87 14.52 -22.25
CA LEU A 224 4.60 15.74 -22.66
C LEU A 224 5.35 15.54 -23.98
N MET A 225 5.97 14.37 -24.20
CA MET A 225 6.60 14.04 -25.47
C MET A 225 5.60 13.93 -26.62
N ILE A 226 4.42 13.36 -26.38
CA ILE A 226 3.33 13.27 -27.36
C ILE A 226 2.85 14.68 -27.72
N ARG A 227 2.66 15.55 -26.73
CA ARG A 227 2.25 16.95 -26.94
C ARG A 227 3.30 17.73 -27.74
N ASP A 228 4.60 17.46 -27.51
CA ASP A 228 5.73 18.04 -28.26
C ASP A 228 5.99 17.36 -29.62
N SER A 229 5.07 16.50 -30.06
CA SER A 229 5.13 15.82 -31.36
C SER A 229 6.41 14.98 -31.61
N LYS A 230 7.00 14.43 -30.54
CA LYS A 230 8.16 13.52 -30.67
C LYS A 230 7.80 12.25 -31.44
N SER A 231 8.79 11.63 -32.08
CA SER A 231 8.55 10.37 -32.81
C SER A 231 8.21 9.22 -31.86
N PRO A 232 7.33 8.28 -32.25
CA PRO A 232 6.97 7.13 -31.42
C PRO A 232 8.17 6.30 -30.98
N THR A 233 9.18 6.14 -31.85
CA THR A 233 10.43 5.43 -31.55
C THR A 233 11.20 6.14 -30.44
N LEU A 234 11.33 7.48 -30.52
CA LEU A 234 12.01 8.26 -29.49
C LEU A 234 11.25 8.21 -28.15
N VAL A 235 9.92 8.30 -28.18
CA VAL A 235 9.09 8.16 -26.98
C VAL A 235 9.36 6.83 -26.30
N ARG A 236 9.30 5.72 -27.06
CA ARG A 236 9.58 4.39 -26.54
C ARG A 236 10.98 4.28 -25.93
N GLU A 237 12.01 4.72 -26.66
CA GLU A 237 13.41 4.64 -26.20
C GLU A 237 13.65 5.41 -24.91
N MET A 238 13.13 6.63 -24.81
CA MET A 238 13.27 7.45 -23.61
C MET A 238 12.51 6.86 -22.42
N LEU A 239 11.31 6.32 -22.64
CA LEU A 239 10.50 5.73 -21.56
C LEU A 239 11.03 4.37 -21.08
N LEU A 240 11.73 3.60 -21.93
CA LEU A 240 12.42 2.37 -21.52
C LEU A 240 13.48 2.64 -20.43
N ALA A 241 14.01 3.87 -20.31
CA ALA A 241 14.94 4.23 -19.25
C ALA A 241 14.33 4.12 -17.83
N TYR A 242 13.01 4.19 -17.69
CA TYR A 242 12.31 3.98 -16.43
C TYR A 242 12.27 2.51 -15.99
N LEU A 243 12.50 1.58 -16.92
CA LEU A 243 12.46 0.15 -16.63
C LEU A 243 13.82 -0.36 -16.14
N PRO A 244 13.82 -1.35 -15.22
CA PRO A 244 15.02 -2.09 -14.85
C PRO A 244 15.70 -2.72 -16.09
N GLU A 245 17.03 -2.82 -16.11
CA GLU A 245 17.80 -3.34 -17.26
C GLU A 245 17.27 -4.67 -17.80
N LYS A 246 16.86 -5.58 -16.92
CA LYS A 246 16.30 -6.89 -17.29
C LYS A 246 15.04 -6.81 -18.15
N HIS A 247 14.29 -5.72 -18.08
CA HIS A 247 13.04 -5.50 -18.81
C HIS A 247 13.19 -4.57 -20.02
N ARG A 248 14.38 -3.97 -20.22
CA ARG A 248 14.68 -3.15 -21.41
C ARG A 248 14.91 -3.99 -22.66
N HIS A 249 15.35 -5.24 -22.51
CA HIS A 249 15.73 -6.16 -23.59
C HIS A 249 14.72 -7.30 -23.78
N ALA A 250 13.41 -7.05 -23.63
CA ALA A 250 12.37 -8.06 -23.82
C ALA A 250 12.29 -8.64 -25.26
N ASP A 251 13.00 -8.04 -26.22
CA ASP A 251 13.03 -8.44 -27.63
C ASP A 251 14.32 -9.17 -28.06
N GLY A 252 14.97 -9.92 -27.16
CA GLY A 252 15.93 -10.97 -27.57
C GLY A 252 17.34 -10.53 -27.97
N GLU A 253 17.77 -9.30 -27.70
CA GLU A 253 19.17 -8.92 -27.86
C GLU A 253 20.01 -9.33 -26.63
N PRO A 254 21.14 -10.05 -26.83
CA PRO A 254 22.00 -10.42 -25.72
C PRO A 254 22.66 -9.19 -25.10
N VAL A 255 22.62 -9.11 -23.76
CA VAL A 255 23.33 -8.11 -22.97
C VAL A 255 24.82 -8.15 -23.35
N PRO A 256 25.47 -7.06 -23.81
CA PRO A 256 26.90 -7.02 -23.97
C PRO A 256 27.58 -7.17 -22.62
N ALA A 257 28.54 -8.12 -22.54
CA ALA A 257 29.29 -8.48 -21.34
C ALA A 257 30.21 -7.37 -20.84
#